data_ddbf1e5149865676c78ade6345a68b24
#
_entry.id   ddbf1e5149865676c78ade6345a68b24
#
_cell.length_a   1.000
_cell.length_b   1.000
_cell.length_c   1.000
_cell.angle_alpha   90.00
_cell.angle_beta   90.00
_cell.angle_gamma   90.00
#
_symmetry.space_group_name_H-M   'P 1'
#
loop_
_entity.id
_entity.type
_entity.pdbx_description
1 polymer ?
#
loop_
_entity_poly.entity_id
_entity_poly.type
_entity_poly.pdbx_seq_one_letter_code
_entity_poly.pdbx_strand_id
1 'polypeptide(L)'
;MDRRPYRTDAVAHESYAEIAAAVAKDPNAIGYVSLSLAAGPMVRAVKINGVPATPISVSDDQYLYARLLRFYTNKDRESLAAREFIRYVRSRQGQNVVEEAGFVRRFQRHLSFGMETP
;
A
#
# COMPACT_ATOMS: atom_id res chain seq x y z
N MET A 1 16.75 -0.32 6.26
CA MET A 1 16.97 0.14 4.87
C MET A 1 18.17 1.06 4.85
N ASP A 2 19.16 0.70 4.09
CA ASP A 2 20.28 1.60 3.79
C ASP A 2 19.71 2.87 3.14
N ARG A 3 19.98 4.02 3.74
CA ARG A 3 19.58 5.33 3.22
C ARG A 3 20.50 5.74 2.06
N ARG A 4 20.55 4.92 1.02
CA ARG A 4 21.30 5.30 -0.17
C ARG A 4 20.50 6.37 -0.92
N PRO A 5 21.14 7.45 -1.37
CA PRO A 5 20.47 8.47 -2.18
C PRO A 5 20.02 7.84 -3.51
N TYR A 6 18.99 8.40 -4.11
CA TYR A 6 18.64 8.09 -5.48
C TYR A 6 19.81 8.43 -6.42
N ARG A 7 19.84 7.77 -7.56
CA ARG A 7 20.79 8.15 -8.62
C ARG A 7 20.57 9.61 -9.01
N THR A 8 21.63 10.31 -9.37
CA THR A 8 21.57 11.73 -9.73
C THR A 8 20.81 12.00 -11.04
N ASP A 9 20.67 10.97 -11.89
CA ASP A 9 19.90 10.99 -13.14
C ASP A 9 18.44 10.51 -12.99
N ALA A 10 17.98 10.24 -11.76
CA ALA A 10 16.59 9.92 -11.51
C ALA A 10 15.70 11.16 -11.71
N VAL A 11 14.64 10.99 -12.50
CA VAL A 11 13.67 12.05 -12.77
C VAL A 11 12.58 12.03 -11.68
N ALA A 12 12.39 13.19 -11.03
CA ALA A 12 11.32 13.37 -10.07
C ALA A 12 10.05 13.90 -10.75
N HIS A 13 8.92 13.41 -10.32
CA HIS A 13 7.59 13.84 -10.77
C HIS A 13 6.75 14.26 -9.56
N GLU A 14 5.78 15.12 -9.77
CA GLU A 14 4.92 15.63 -8.68
C GLU A 14 3.80 14.65 -8.29
N SER A 15 3.44 13.72 -9.20
CA SER A 15 2.39 12.75 -8.94
C SER A 15 2.72 11.34 -9.44
N TYR A 16 2.11 10.33 -8.84
CA TYR A 16 2.21 8.94 -9.31
C TYR A 16 1.64 8.73 -10.72
N ALA A 17 0.63 9.50 -11.09
CA ALA A 17 0.07 9.45 -12.44
C ALA A 17 1.08 9.91 -13.51
N GLU A 18 1.86 10.96 -13.20
CA GLU A 18 2.94 11.41 -14.09
C GLU A 18 4.05 10.37 -14.20
N ILE A 19 4.42 9.69 -13.10
CA ILE A 19 5.39 8.60 -13.15
C ILE A 19 4.88 7.49 -14.06
N ALA A 20 3.64 7.04 -13.89
CA ALA A 20 3.05 5.99 -14.73
C ALA A 20 3.02 6.39 -16.21
N ALA A 21 2.66 7.64 -16.52
CA ALA A 21 2.64 8.15 -17.89
C ALA A 21 4.04 8.25 -18.50
N ALA A 22 5.05 8.64 -17.74
CA ALA A 22 6.43 8.69 -18.18
C ALA A 22 6.98 7.29 -18.49
N VAL A 23 6.75 6.32 -17.59
CA VAL A 23 7.15 4.92 -17.79
C VAL A 23 6.43 4.30 -18.99
N ALA A 24 5.16 4.62 -19.21
CA ALA A 24 4.40 4.10 -20.35
C ALA A 24 4.95 4.56 -21.72
N LYS A 25 5.65 5.70 -21.76
CA LYS A 25 6.21 6.27 -23.00
C LYS A 25 7.63 5.78 -23.30
N ASP A 26 8.35 5.27 -22.32
CA ASP A 26 9.74 4.82 -22.47
C ASP A 26 9.87 3.34 -22.10
N PRO A 27 10.14 2.44 -23.05
CA PRO A 27 10.26 1.01 -22.80
C PRO A 27 11.47 0.64 -21.89
N ASN A 28 12.40 1.57 -21.71
CA ASN A 28 13.57 1.39 -20.84
C ASN A 28 13.39 2.01 -19.46
N ALA A 29 12.27 2.71 -19.22
CA ALA A 29 12.01 3.35 -17.94
C ALA A 29 11.51 2.36 -16.89
N ILE A 30 11.85 2.64 -15.65
CA ILE A 30 11.29 2.02 -14.45
C ILE A 30 10.88 3.11 -13.46
N GLY A 31 9.77 2.92 -12.80
CA GLY A 31 9.26 3.85 -11.79
C GLY A 31 8.57 3.11 -10.65
N TYR A 32 8.16 3.83 -9.63
CA TYR A 32 7.33 3.27 -8.57
C TYR A 32 6.05 4.09 -8.41
N VAL A 33 4.94 3.40 -8.28
CA VAL A 33 3.60 3.97 -8.13
C VAL A 33 2.78 3.14 -7.16
N SER A 34 1.56 3.60 -6.83
CA SER A 34 0.62 2.78 -6.06
C SER A 34 0.18 1.52 -6.85
N LEU A 35 -0.21 0.48 -6.13
CA LEU A 35 -0.69 -0.76 -6.74
C LEU A 35 -1.89 -0.52 -7.68
N SER A 36 -2.79 0.40 -7.32
CA SER A 36 -3.95 0.78 -8.14
C SER A 36 -3.56 1.32 -9.51
N LEU A 37 -2.50 2.12 -9.59
CA LEU A 37 -1.99 2.63 -10.88
C LEU A 37 -1.19 1.58 -11.65
N ALA A 38 -0.45 0.72 -10.95
CA ALA A 38 0.31 -0.37 -11.57
C ALA A 38 -0.59 -1.48 -12.14
N ALA A 39 -1.83 -1.60 -11.68
CA ALA A 39 -2.82 -2.54 -12.21
C ALA A 39 -3.46 -2.08 -13.52
N GLY A 40 -3.23 -0.82 -13.95
CA GLY A 40 -3.75 -0.27 -15.20
C GLY A 40 -3.07 -0.85 -16.46
N PRO A 41 -3.66 -0.64 -17.65
CA PRO A 41 -3.16 -1.22 -18.89
C PRO A 41 -1.89 -0.55 -19.41
N MET A 42 -1.51 0.61 -18.89
CA MET A 42 -0.42 1.43 -19.41
C MET A 42 0.97 0.95 -18.99
N VAL A 43 1.07 0.32 -17.82
CA VAL A 43 2.33 -0.14 -17.24
C VAL A 43 2.18 -1.56 -16.70
N ARG A 44 3.29 -2.23 -16.45
CA ARG A 44 3.30 -3.57 -15.88
C ARG A 44 4.05 -3.56 -14.56
N ALA A 45 3.40 -4.03 -13.50
CA ALA A 45 4.07 -4.28 -12.24
C ALA A 45 5.12 -5.41 -12.37
N VAL A 46 6.31 -5.18 -11.87
CA VAL A 46 7.39 -6.18 -11.87
C VAL A 46 7.23 -7.16 -10.71
N LYS A 47 7.61 -8.41 -10.95
CA LYS A 47 7.71 -9.40 -9.88
C LYS A 47 8.98 -9.14 -9.06
N ILE A 48 8.88 -9.24 -7.75
CA ILE A 48 10.02 -9.16 -6.84
C ILE A 48 10.27 -10.55 -6.26
N ASN A 49 11.45 -11.09 -6.49
CA ASN A 49 11.81 -12.47 -6.13
C ASN A 49 10.78 -13.52 -6.65
N GLY A 50 10.26 -13.30 -7.86
CA GLY A 50 9.24 -14.15 -8.45
C GLY A 50 7.81 -13.91 -7.97
N VAL A 51 7.61 -13.08 -6.94
CA VAL A 51 6.29 -12.77 -6.37
C VAL A 51 5.66 -11.61 -7.14
N PRO A 52 4.44 -11.77 -7.71
CA PRO A 52 3.74 -10.70 -8.40
C PRO A 52 3.15 -9.68 -7.41
N ALA A 53 3.02 -8.42 -7.84
CA ALA A 53 2.36 -7.37 -7.08
C ALA A 53 0.83 -7.52 -7.19
N THR A 54 0.24 -8.28 -6.30
CA THR A 54 -1.22 -8.51 -6.24
C THR A 54 -1.76 -8.14 -4.84
N PRO A 55 -3.07 -7.84 -4.70
CA PRO A 55 -3.66 -7.63 -3.39
C PRO A 55 -3.40 -8.79 -2.42
N ILE A 56 -3.42 -10.03 -2.89
CA ILE A 56 -3.17 -11.22 -2.07
C ILE A 56 -1.72 -11.25 -1.60
N SER A 57 -0.74 -11.13 -2.51
CA SER A 57 0.68 -11.19 -2.15
C SER A 57 1.12 -10.04 -1.24
N VAL A 58 0.47 -8.87 -1.36
CA VAL A 58 0.67 -7.73 -0.46
C VAL A 58 0.04 -8.00 0.90
N SER A 59 -1.18 -8.53 0.93
CA SER A 59 -1.90 -8.87 2.17
C SER A 59 -1.18 -9.96 2.98
N ASP A 60 -0.55 -10.92 2.31
CA ASP A 60 0.15 -12.04 2.91
C ASP A 60 1.64 -11.73 3.21
N ASP A 61 2.03 -10.47 3.12
CA ASP A 61 3.41 -10.00 3.33
C ASP A 61 4.47 -10.68 2.43
N GLN A 62 4.05 -11.23 1.29
CA GLN A 62 4.94 -11.91 0.34
C GLN A 62 5.63 -10.91 -0.61
N TYR A 63 4.96 -9.81 -0.95
CA TYR A 63 5.51 -8.78 -1.82
C TYR A 63 6.31 -7.76 -1.00
N LEU A 64 7.64 -7.79 -1.11
CA LEU A 64 8.56 -7.07 -0.21
C LEU A 64 8.49 -5.54 -0.28
N TYR A 65 8.08 -4.96 -1.40
CA TYR A 65 7.99 -3.50 -1.56
C TYR A 65 6.60 -2.94 -1.23
N ALA A 66 5.88 -3.61 -0.33
CA ALA A 66 4.65 -3.10 0.24
C ALA A 66 4.91 -2.34 1.54
N ARG A 67 4.08 -1.36 1.84
CA ARG A 67 4.11 -0.64 3.11
C ARG A 67 2.71 -0.39 3.64
N LEU A 68 2.59 -0.30 4.94
CA LEU A 68 1.35 0.04 5.62
C LEU A 68 1.12 1.56 5.56
N LEU A 69 -0.11 1.95 5.23
CA LEU A 69 -0.59 3.30 5.54
C LEU A 69 -0.91 3.39 7.03
N ARG A 70 -0.48 4.45 7.67
CA ARG A 70 -0.63 4.64 9.12
C ARG A 70 -1.26 5.99 9.42
N PHE A 71 -2.16 6.01 10.38
CA PHE A 71 -2.61 7.23 11.00
C PHE A 71 -1.69 7.61 12.15
N TYR A 72 -1.44 8.88 12.28
CA TYR A 72 -0.72 9.46 13.41
C TYR A 72 -1.65 10.44 14.12
N THR A 73 -1.78 10.32 15.41
CA THR A 73 -2.55 11.23 16.25
C THR A 73 -1.66 11.81 17.35
N ASN A 74 -2.04 12.96 17.89
CA ASN A 74 -1.37 13.49 19.05
C ASN A 74 -1.90 12.77 20.29
N LYS A 75 -1.02 12.09 21.00
CA LYS A 75 -1.36 11.27 22.18
C LYS A 75 -2.13 12.06 23.25
N ASP A 76 -1.74 13.32 23.47
CA ASP A 76 -2.27 14.15 24.56
C ASP A 76 -3.48 15.00 24.13
N ARG A 77 -3.76 15.08 22.82
CA ARG A 77 -4.81 15.93 22.23
C ARG A 77 -5.70 15.20 21.24
N GLU A 78 -5.74 13.89 21.29
CA GLU A 78 -6.58 13.10 20.40
C GLU A 78 -8.06 13.36 20.68
N SER A 79 -8.76 13.91 19.70
CA SER A 79 -10.20 14.17 19.80
C SER A 79 -11.02 12.89 19.69
N LEU A 80 -12.23 12.90 20.23
CA LEU A 80 -13.18 11.80 20.06
C LEU A 80 -13.48 11.56 18.58
N ALA A 81 -13.64 12.62 17.79
CA ALA A 81 -13.88 12.52 16.36
C ALA A 81 -12.74 11.81 15.62
N ALA A 82 -11.48 12.10 15.95
CA ALA A 82 -10.33 11.41 15.38
C ALA A 82 -10.35 9.91 15.68
N ARG A 83 -10.66 9.54 16.92
CA ARG A 83 -10.78 8.11 17.32
C ARG A 83 -11.90 7.41 16.56
N GLU A 84 -13.06 8.03 16.47
CA GLU A 84 -14.21 7.46 15.75
C GLU A 84 -13.93 7.30 14.25
N PHE A 85 -13.26 8.27 13.63
CA PHE A 85 -12.83 8.17 12.25
C PHE A 85 -11.87 6.99 12.04
N ILE A 86 -10.85 6.85 12.88
CA ILE A 86 -9.90 5.73 12.80
C ILE A 86 -10.62 4.39 13.02
N ARG A 87 -11.57 4.36 13.98
CA ARG A 87 -12.40 3.17 14.22
C ARG A 87 -13.22 2.81 12.98
N TYR A 88 -13.86 3.80 12.35
CA TYR A 88 -14.60 3.59 11.11
C TYR A 88 -13.71 3.05 10.00
N VAL A 89 -12.57 3.68 9.72
CA VAL A 89 -11.64 3.20 8.67
C VAL A 89 -11.20 1.76 8.92
N ARG A 90 -11.01 1.38 10.17
CA ARG A 90 -10.61 0.00 10.55
C ARG A 90 -11.79 -0.98 10.59
N SER A 91 -13.01 -0.52 10.51
CA SER A 91 -14.21 -1.37 10.44
C SER A 91 -14.30 -2.08 9.08
N ARG A 92 -15.16 -3.10 9.00
CA ARG A 92 -15.44 -3.81 7.74
C ARG A 92 -15.92 -2.85 6.64
N GLN A 93 -16.80 -1.91 6.98
CA GLN A 93 -17.32 -0.91 6.05
C GLN A 93 -16.21 0.02 5.55
N GLY A 94 -15.41 0.57 6.46
CA GLY A 94 -14.28 1.43 6.11
C GLY A 94 -13.24 0.70 5.26
N GLN A 95 -12.97 -0.57 5.53
CA GLN A 95 -12.04 -1.37 4.73
C GLN A 95 -12.59 -1.70 3.33
N ASN A 96 -13.90 -1.77 3.13
CA ASN A 96 -14.47 -1.85 1.77
C ASN A 96 -14.21 -0.57 0.98
N VAL A 97 -14.37 0.60 1.60
CA VAL A 97 -14.04 1.90 0.96
C VAL A 97 -12.55 1.99 0.62
N VAL A 98 -11.68 1.50 1.49
CA VAL A 98 -10.23 1.42 1.24
C VAL A 98 -9.93 0.56 0.01
N GLU A 99 -10.59 -0.57 -0.13
CA GLU A 99 -10.44 -1.47 -1.29
C GLU A 99 -10.99 -0.85 -2.57
N GLU A 100 -12.16 -0.22 -2.52
CA GLU A 100 -12.74 0.52 -3.66
C GLU A 100 -11.84 1.67 -4.13
N ALA A 101 -11.10 2.29 -3.22
CA ALA A 101 -10.09 3.30 -3.53
C ALA A 101 -8.78 2.73 -4.12
N GLY A 102 -8.69 1.41 -4.35
CA GLY A 102 -7.55 0.74 -4.97
C GLY A 102 -6.41 0.40 -4.02
N PHE A 103 -6.64 0.47 -2.71
CA PHE A 103 -5.68 0.01 -1.71
C PHE A 103 -5.99 -1.42 -1.26
N VAL A 104 -4.98 -2.08 -0.71
CA VAL A 104 -5.15 -3.41 -0.13
C VAL A 104 -5.69 -3.26 1.30
N ARG A 105 -6.86 -3.85 1.55
CA ARG A 105 -7.42 -3.87 2.91
C ARG A 105 -6.58 -4.73 3.84
N ARG A 106 -6.55 -4.35 5.10
CA ARG A 106 -5.90 -5.14 6.14
C ARG A 106 -6.81 -6.29 6.54
N PHE A 107 -6.40 -7.53 6.30
CA PHE A 107 -7.05 -8.67 6.92
C PHE A 107 -6.83 -8.60 8.44
N GLN A 108 -7.91 -8.57 9.20
CA GLN A 108 -7.83 -8.94 10.60
C GLN A 108 -7.52 -10.44 10.61
N ARG A 109 -6.27 -10.81 10.89
CA ARG A 109 -6.01 -12.16 11.38
C ARG A 109 -6.91 -12.33 12.61
N HIS A 110 -7.93 -13.14 12.52
CA HIS A 110 -8.53 -13.72 13.70
C HIS A 110 -7.39 -14.48 14.38
N LEU A 111 -6.86 -13.90 15.43
CA LEU A 111 -6.19 -14.67 16.46
C LEU A 111 -7.26 -15.60 17.01
N SER A 112 -7.33 -16.80 16.45
CA SER A 112 -7.93 -17.94 17.12
C SER A 112 -7.08 -18.15 18.35
N PHE A 113 -7.41 -17.48 19.43
CA PHE A 113 -7.00 -17.90 20.74
C PHE A 113 -7.62 -19.28 20.92
N GLY A 114 -6.80 -20.32 20.76
CA GLY A 114 -7.16 -21.64 21.22
C GLY A 114 -7.53 -21.53 22.68
N MET A 115 -8.81 -21.61 22.98
CA MET A 115 -9.26 -22.02 24.30
C MET A 115 -8.90 -23.50 24.39
N GLU A 116 -7.70 -23.77 24.88
CA GLU A 116 -7.46 -25.03 25.57
C GLU A 116 -8.25 -24.95 26.88
N THR A 117 -9.39 -25.62 26.89
CA THR A 117 -10.07 -25.99 28.13
C THR A 117 -9.32 -27.16 28.76
N PRO A 118 -9.11 -27.13 30.09
CA PRO A 118 -8.45 -28.23 30.81
C PRO A 118 -9.27 -29.52 30.79
#